data_e453a029dd7fa4ae8c81b6f0ae33591a
#
_entry.id   e453a029dd7fa4ae8c81b6f0ae33591a
#
_cell.length_a   1.000
_cell.length_b   1.000
_cell.length_c   1.000
_cell.angle_alpha   90.00
_cell.angle_beta   90.00
_cell.angle_gamma   90.00
#
_symmetry.space_group_name_H-M   'P 1'
#
loop_
_entity.id
_entity.type
_entity.pdbx_description
1 polymer ?
#
loop_
_entity_poly.entity_id
_entity_poly.type
_entity_poly.pdbx_seq_one_letter_code
_entity_poly.pdbx_strand_id
1 'polypeptide(L)'
;MSIKQSWIEYIYDLQNRICAALEQADGKAKFIEDKWERPEGGGGKTRVIANGNVFEKGGVNTSVVFGDVSDAMRIQLKIDGAKWFACGLSLVIHPSNPFVPTVHCNYRMFELYNEKDEVTDRWFGGGTDLTPYYLNEEDAKHFHQTYKDVCDHFDPAFYSRFKEVCDNYFVNTHRGNERRGIGGIFYDHQRPDENHDVNFWMSFGKACGNAFTDAYIPIVEKRKRTPYTSENKHWQEIRRGRYVEFNLVHDRGTIFGLKTNGRIESILMSLPPTVRFEYNYQPEPNSEEDKLLQACLHPKNWVQLNS
;
A
#
# COMPACT_ATOMS: atom_id res chain seq x y z
N MET A 1 22.24 -10.02 15.02
CA MET A 1 21.24 -8.92 14.94
C MET A 1 19.88 -9.51 15.24
N SER A 2 19.03 -8.86 16.06
CA SER A 2 17.69 -9.37 16.31
C SER A 2 16.78 -9.19 15.08
N ILE A 3 15.69 -9.99 14.98
CA ILE A 3 14.68 -9.85 13.91
C ILE A 3 14.14 -8.43 13.85
N LYS A 4 13.77 -7.87 15.02
CA LYS A 4 13.31 -6.50 15.20
C LYS A 4 14.29 -5.47 14.60
N GLN A 5 15.56 -5.53 14.98
CA GLN A 5 16.57 -4.60 14.51
C GLN A 5 16.80 -4.73 12.99
N SER A 6 16.85 -5.98 12.48
CA SER A 6 17.01 -6.24 11.04
C SER A 6 15.83 -5.71 10.21
N TRP A 7 14.60 -5.75 10.75
CA TRP A 7 13.44 -5.19 10.07
C TRP A 7 13.42 -3.66 10.11
N ILE A 8 13.79 -3.05 11.24
CA ILE A 8 13.91 -1.59 11.36
C ILE A 8 14.90 -1.02 10.36
N GLU A 9 16.10 -1.60 10.28
CA GLU A 9 17.13 -1.16 9.34
C GLU A 9 16.66 -1.31 7.89
N TYR A 10 15.99 -2.42 7.60
CA TYR A 10 15.45 -2.68 6.27
C TYR A 10 14.41 -1.63 5.83
N ILE A 11 13.44 -1.29 6.68
CA ILE A 11 12.38 -0.32 6.28
C ILE A 11 12.95 1.08 6.07
N TYR A 12 13.99 1.48 6.81
CA TYR A 12 14.66 2.76 6.58
C TYR A 12 15.47 2.77 5.27
N ASP A 13 16.18 1.68 4.98
CA ASP A 13 16.88 1.53 3.71
C ASP A 13 15.89 1.49 2.53
N LEU A 14 14.79 0.74 2.66
CA LEU A 14 13.75 0.67 1.65
C LEU A 14 13.12 2.07 1.39
N GLN A 15 12.86 2.86 2.44
CA GLN A 15 12.39 4.24 2.30
C GLN A 15 13.37 5.08 1.47
N ASN A 16 14.68 4.98 1.75
CA ASN A 16 15.70 5.72 1.02
C ASN A 16 15.72 5.34 -0.46
N ARG A 17 15.72 4.04 -0.77
CA ARG A 17 15.75 3.54 -2.16
C ARG A 17 14.51 3.93 -2.95
N ILE A 18 13.33 3.77 -2.37
CA ILE A 18 12.06 4.15 -3.01
C ILE A 18 12.02 5.66 -3.27
N CYS A 19 12.35 6.48 -2.27
CA CYS A 19 12.37 7.94 -2.46
C CYS A 19 13.34 8.35 -3.56
N ALA A 20 14.55 7.80 -3.60
CA ALA A 20 15.52 8.10 -4.63
C ALA A 20 15.02 7.71 -6.04
N ALA A 21 14.40 6.55 -6.20
CA ALA A 21 13.86 6.10 -7.48
C ALA A 21 12.69 6.98 -7.96
N LEU A 22 11.79 7.37 -7.05
CA LEU A 22 10.68 8.27 -7.37
C LEU A 22 11.18 9.68 -7.73
N GLU A 23 12.14 10.23 -6.99
CA GLU A 23 12.76 11.52 -7.31
C GLU A 23 13.45 11.52 -8.68
N GLN A 24 14.13 10.43 -9.01
CA GLN A 24 14.75 10.26 -10.33
C GLN A 24 13.71 10.21 -11.44
N ALA A 25 12.61 9.47 -11.24
CA ALA A 25 11.52 9.38 -12.20
C ALA A 25 10.78 10.72 -12.38
N ASP A 26 10.63 11.51 -11.31
CA ASP A 26 10.00 12.85 -11.35
C ASP A 26 10.90 13.89 -12.05
N GLY A 27 12.18 13.89 -11.75
CA GLY A 27 13.19 14.77 -12.34
C GLY A 27 13.17 16.22 -11.84
N LYS A 28 12.23 16.59 -10.95
CA LYS A 28 12.09 17.96 -10.39
C LYS A 28 11.91 17.97 -8.88
N ALA A 29 10.83 17.36 -8.39
CA ALA A 29 10.48 17.41 -6.99
C ALA A 29 11.38 16.51 -6.15
N LYS A 30 11.54 16.89 -4.88
CA LYS A 30 12.28 16.14 -3.86
C LYS A 30 11.38 15.85 -2.68
N PHE A 31 11.63 14.73 -2.03
CA PHE A 31 10.95 14.41 -0.78
C PHE A 31 11.41 15.33 0.35
N ILE A 32 10.45 15.90 1.06
CA ILE A 32 10.68 16.63 2.31
C ILE A 32 10.45 15.66 3.46
N GLU A 33 11.45 15.51 4.33
CA GLU A 33 11.37 14.64 5.50
C GLU A 33 10.83 15.40 6.71
N ASP A 34 9.82 14.82 7.35
CA ASP A 34 9.23 15.26 8.61
C ASP A 34 9.38 14.12 9.64
N LYS A 35 10.27 14.32 10.62
CA LYS A 35 10.50 13.39 11.74
C LYS A 35 9.54 13.70 12.86
N TRP A 36 9.02 12.65 13.48
CA TRP A 36 8.10 12.78 14.59
C TRP A 36 8.35 11.72 15.66
N GLU A 37 7.97 12.04 16.87
CA GLU A 37 8.06 11.18 18.04
C GLU A 37 6.66 11.03 18.67
N ARG A 38 6.42 9.90 19.32
CA ARG A 38 5.22 9.64 20.12
C ARG A 38 5.55 9.76 21.60
N PRO A 39 4.74 10.48 22.40
CA PRO A 39 4.90 10.52 23.85
C PRO A 39 4.85 9.13 24.51
N GLU A 40 4.03 8.20 23.95
CA GLU A 40 3.85 6.84 24.46
C GLU A 40 4.98 5.88 24.05
N GLY A 41 5.82 6.28 23.11
CA GLY A 41 7.00 5.52 22.69
C GLY A 41 7.17 5.36 21.18
N GLY A 42 8.39 5.57 20.74
CA GLY A 42 8.79 5.47 19.35
C GLY A 42 8.49 6.71 18.53
N GLY A 43 8.46 6.54 17.20
CA GLY A 43 8.29 7.64 16.26
C GLY A 43 8.36 7.18 14.82
N GLY A 44 8.60 8.12 13.90
CA GLY A 44 8.72 7.78 12.49
C GLY A 44 9.29 8.92 11.65
N LYS A 45 9.37 8.63 10.34
CA LYS A 45 9.79 9.58 9.31
C LYS A 45 8.74 9.58 8.21
N THR A 46 8.05 10.70 8.06
CA THR A 46 7.15 10.94 6.93
C THR A 46 7.91 11.70 5.87
N ARG A 47 8.05 11.14 4.68
CA ARG A 47 8.62 11.83 3.53
C ARG A 47 7.53 12.11 2.52
N VAL A 48 7.36 13.39 2.17
CA VAL A 48 6.30 13.85 1.26
C VAL A 48 6.91 14.48 0.02
N ILE A 49 6.48 14.05 -1.16
CA ILE A 49 6.73 14.69 -2.44
C ILE A 49 5.46 15.41 -2.90
N ALA A 50 5.60 16.61 -3.43
CA ALA A 50 4.46 17.38 -3.94
C ALA A 50 4.88 18.28 -5.11
N ASN A 51 3.92 18.60 -5.98
CA ASN A 51 4.08 19.54 -7.10
C ASN A 51 5.23 19.20 -8.05
N GLY A 52 5.47 17.89 -8.24
CA GLY A 52 6.46 17.39 -9.18
C GLY A 52 6.04 17.46 -10.62
N ASN A 53 6.95 17.08 -11.51
CA ASN A 53 6.62 16.92 -12.93
C ASN A 53 5.74 15.69 -13.20
N VAL A 54 5.92 14.65 -12.40
CA VAL A 54 5.22 13.37 -12.52
C VAL A 54 4.29 13.13 -11.34
N PHE A 55 4.78 13.37 -10.12
CA PHE A 55 4.02 13.09 -8.91
C PHE A 55 3.41 14.37 -8.34
N GLU A 56 2.08 14.43 -8.36
CA GLU A 56 1.31 15.57 -7.85
C GLU A 56 1.36 15.61 -6.32
N LYS A 57 1.23 14.45 -5.69
CA LYS A 57 1.40 14.24 -4.25
C LYS A 57 1.76 12.80 -3.96
N GLY A 58 2.59 12.59 -2.97
CA GLY A 58 2.86 11.24 -2.46
C GLY A 58 3.58 11.28 -1.14
N GLY A 59 3.57 10.17 -0.44
CA GLY A 59 4.31 10.02 0.79
C GLY A 59 4.84 8.61 0.96
N VAL A 60 6.05 8.54 1.52
CA VAL A 60 6.71 7.31 1.92
C VAL A 60 7.02 7.42 3.41
N ASN A 61 6.27 6.69 4.21
CA ASN A 61 6.30 6.80 5.66
C ASN A 61 6.94 5.58 6.29
N THR A 62 7.80 5.77 7.26
CA THR A 62 8.26 4.73 8.16
C THR A 62 7.83 5.03 9.59
N SER A 63 7.48 4.01 10.34
CA SER A 63 7.18 4.10 11.76
C SER A 63 7.84 2.97 12.54
N VAL A 64 8.30 3.30 13.75
CA VAL A 64 8.81 2.35 14.74
C VAL A 64 8.20 2.77 16.05
N VAL A 65 7.14 2.10 16.47
CA VAL A 65 6.29 2.50 17.59
C VAL A 65 6.06 1.33 18.56
N PHE A 66 5.92 1.65 19.82
CA PHE A 66 5.72 0.67 20.87
C PHE A 66 5.00 1.30 22.07
N GLY A 67 4.54 0.49 22.98
CA GLY A 67 3.88 0.95 24.20
C GLY A 67 3.20 -0.18 24.95
N ASP A 68 2.48 0.18 26.01
CA ASP A 68 1.65 -0.76 26.74
C ASP A 68 0.37 -1.07 25.99
N VAL A 69 -0.15 -2.30 26.14
CA VAL A 69 -1.40 -2.71 25.49
C VAL A 69 -2.56 -2.08 26.24
N SER A 70 -3.25 -1.13 25.59
CA SER A 70 -4.46 -0.50 26.14
C SER A 70 -5.68 -1.41 26.00
N ASP A 71 -6.72 -1.18 26.84
CA ASP A 71 -7.98 -1.91 26.75
C ASP A 71 -8.65 -1.77 25.37
N ALA A 72 -8.55 -0.60 24.77
CA ALA A 72 -9.04 -0.38 23.41
C ALA A 72 -8.33 -1.27 22.37
N MET A 73 -7.01 -1.45 22.50
CA MET A 73 -6.24 -2.36 21.64
C MET A 73 -6.62 -3.82 21.88
N ARG A 74 -6.79 -4.24 23.13
CA ARG A 74 -7.23 -5.61 23.48
C ARG A 74 -8.53 -5.97 22.78
N ILE A 75 -9.51 -5.08 22.86
CA ILE A 75 -10.83 -5.28 22.24
C ILE A 75 -10.75 -5.27 20.71
N GLN A 76 -10.07 -4.27 20.15
CA GLN A 76 -10.08 -4.04 18.69
C GLN A 76 -9.21 -5.05 17.93
N LEU A 77 -8.03 -5.37 18.45
CA LEU A 77 -7.09 -6.31 17.83
C LEU A 77 -7.25 -7.75 18.33
N LYS A 78 -8.07 -7.97 19.37
CA LYS A 78 -8.26 -9.27 20.04
C LYS A 78 -6.93 -9.88 20.49
N ILE A 79 -6.08 -9.05 21.10
CA ILE A 79 -4.75 -9.42 21.58
C ILE A 79 -4.73 -9.49 23.11
N ASP A 80 -3.87 -10.37 23.62
CA ASP A 80 -3.60 -10.48 25.05
C ASP A 80 -2.09 -10.44 25.29
N GLY A 81 -1.61 -9.32 25.83
CA GLY A 81 -0.21 -9.03 26.09
C GLY A 81 -0.07 -7.83 27.01
N ALA A 82 1.13 -7.60 27.54
CA ALA A 82 1.44 -6.44 28.38
C ALA A 82 1.89 -5.25 27.49
N LYS A 83 2.78 -5.52 26.56
CA LYS A 83 3.38 -4.51 25.67
C LYS A 83 3.30 -4.93 24.21
N TRP A 84 3.38 -3.96 23.33
CA TRP A 84 3.40 -4.18 21.90
C TRP A 84 4.50 -3.38 21.21
N PHE A 85 4.91 -3.87 20.07
CA PHE A 85 5.80 -3.19 19.12
C PHE A 85 5.28 -3.34 17.71
N ALA A 86 5.30 -2.27 16.94
CA ALA A 86 4.99 -2.29 15.51
C ALA A 86 5.99 -1.45 14.74
N CYS A 87 6.45 -1.93 13.60
CA CYS A 87 7.22 -1.13 12.68
C CYS A 87 6.93 -1.50 11.24
N GLY A 88 7.00 -0.51 10.36
CA GLY A 88 6.72 -0.71 8.95
C GLY A 88 6.98 0.51 8.10
N LEU A 89 6.87 0.27 6.79
CA LEU A 89 6.83 1.28 5.74
C LEU A 89 5.45 1.26 5.11
N SER A 90 4.91 2.44 4.82
CA SER A 90 3.68 2.62 4.04
C SER A 90 3.86 3.75 3.05
N LEU A 91 3.36 3.61 1.84
CA LEU A 91 3.37 4.66 0.83
C LEU A 91 2.09 4.70 0.01
N VAL A 92 1.78 5.90 -0.46
CA VAL A 92 0.84 6.14 -1.56
C VAL A 92 1.41 7.23 -2.45
N ILE A 93 1.39 7.01 -3.76
CA ILE A 93 1.88 7.97 -4.76
C ILE A 93 0.75 8.30 -5.74
N HIS A 94 0.41 9.58 -5.83
CA HIS A 94 -0.61 10.11 -6.75
C HIS A 94 0.06 10.89 -7.89
N PRO A 95 0.06 10.35 -9.12
CA PRO A 95 0.65 11.03 -10.28
C PRO A 95 -0.25 12.12 -10.85
N SER A 96 0.36 13.11 -11.52
CA SER A 96 -0.37 14.19 -12.21
C SER A 96 -1.05 13.68 -13.48
N ASN A 97 -0.36 12.84 -14.25
CA ASN A 97 -0.86 12.31 -15.53
C ASN A 97 -1.89 11.19 -15.28
N PRO A 98 -3.10 11.29 -15.86
CA PRO A 98 -4.15 10.27 -15.69
C PRO A 98 -3.80 8.88 -16.23
N PHE A 99 -2.80 8.74 -17.07
CA PHE A 99 -2.34 7.46 -17.61
C PHE A 99 -1.28 6.77 -16.75
N VAL A 100 -0.75 7.47 -15.73
CA VAL A 100 0.09 6.86 -14.69
C VAL A 100 -0.80 6.43 -13.52
N PRO A 101 -0.75 5.17 -13.08
CA PRO A 101 -1.58 4.71 -11.96
C PRO A 101 -1.10 5.25 -10.61
N THR A 102 -2.02 5.41 -9.68
CA THR A 102 -1.70 5.48 -8.24
C THR A 102 -1.20 4.12 -7.78
N VAL A 103 -0.23 4.12 -6.88
CA VAL A 103 0.29 2.91 -6.24
C VAL A 103 0.28 3.05 -4.73
N HIS A 104 -0.04 1.97 -4.04
CA HIS A 104 0.08 1.81 -2.59
C HIS A 104 0.97 0.63 -2.28
N CYS A 105 1.78 0.73 -1.23
CA CYS A 105 2.33 -0.45 -0.57
C CYS A 105 2.42 -0.25 0.95
N ASN A 106 2.44 -1.37 1.65
CA ASN A 106 2.64 -1.43 3.09
C ASN A 106 3.41 -2.70 3.44
N TYR A 107 4.45 -2.59 4.26
CA TYR A 107 5.21 -3.73 4.78
C TYR A 107 5.48 -3.51 6.25
N ARG A 108 5.01 -4.42 7.10
CA ARG A 108 5.00 -4.24 8.55
C ARG A 108 5.32 -5.51 9.31
N MET A 109 5.84 -5.33 10.52
CA MET A 109 6.02 -6.34 11.54
C MET A 109 5.36 -5.88 12.83
N PHE A 110 4.77 -6.82 13.55
CA PHE A 110 4.14 -6.61 14.84
C PHE A 110 4.63 -7.66 15.85
N GLU A 111 4.83 -7.25 17.10
CA GLU A 111 5.18 -8.13 18.20
C GLU A 111 4.34 -7.80 19.44
N LEU A 112 3.97 -8.85 20.18
CA LEU A 112 3.40 -8.76 21.52
C LEU A 112 4.39 -9.32 22.54
N TYR A 113 4.36 -8.75 23.73
CA TYR A 113 5.22 -9.15 24.83
C TYR A 113 4.38 -9.38 26.09
N ASN A 114 4.84 -10.32 26.93
CA ASN A 114 4.33 -10.50 28.28
C ASN A 114 4.97 -9.52 29.28
N GLU A 115 4.61 -9.64 30.56
CA GLU A 115 5.16 -8.84 31.66
C GLU A 115 6.67 -9.03 31.89
N LYS A 116 7.28 -10.09 31.32
CA LYS A 116 8.71 -10.38 31.43
C LYS A 116 9.50 -9.92 30.20
N ASP A 117 8.88 -9.13 29.32
CA ASP A 117 9.44 -8.69 28.03
C ASP A 117 9.79 -9.86 27.06
N GLU A 118 9.12 -11.02 27.22
CA GLU A 118 9.24 -12.14 26.28
C GLU A 118 8.23 -11.99 25.15
N VAL A 119 8.65 -12.24 23.91
CA VAL A 119 7.76 -12.20 22.73
C VAL A 119 6.76 -13.36 22.81
N THR A 120 5.48 -13.04 22.88
CA THR A 120 4.37 -14.01 22.94
C THR A 120 3.67 -14.19 21.59
N ASP A 121 3.70 -13.18 20.73
CA ASP A 121 3.19 -13.27 19.36
C ASP A 121 4.03 -12.38 18.44
N ARG A 122 4.22 -12.82 17.21
CA ARG A 122 4.88 -12.05 16.15
C ARG A 122 4.24 -12.38 14.81
N TRP A 123 3.95 -11.35 14.03
CA TRP A 123 3.46 -11.54 12.67
C TRP A 123 3.97 -10.46 11.72
N PHE A 124 3.95 -10.82 10.43
CA PHE A 124 4.25 -9.94 9.31
C PHE A 124 2.97 -9.68 8.50
N GLY A 125 2.89 -8.49 7.93
CA GLY A 125 1.86 -8.13 7.00
C GLY A 125 2.41 -7.21 5.93
N GLY A 126 1.76 -7.20 4.79
CA GLY A 126 2.17 -6.33 3.70
C GLY A 126 1.28 -6.44 2.49
N GLY A 127 1.64 -5.70 1.48
CA GLY A 127 0.99 -5.74 0.19
C GLY A 127 1.39 -4.56 -0.66
N THR A 128 1.12 -4.70 -1.94
CA THR A 128 1.27 -3.65 -2.93
C THR A 128 0.16 -3.81 -3.95
N ASP A 129 -0.56 -2.71 -4.23
CA ASP A 129 -1.67 -2.70 -5.17
C ASP A 129 -1.62 -1.48 -6.10
N LEU A 130 -2.16 -1.66 -7.31
CA LEU A 130 -2.18 -0.67 -8.36
C LEU A 130 -3.59 -0.14 -8.58
N THR A 131 -3.72 1.20 -8.62
CA THR A 131 -4.99 1.90 -8.85
C THR A 131 -4.87 2.77 -10.10
N PRO A 132 -5.10 2.21 -11.30
CA PRO A 132 -5.12 2.97 -12.55
C PRO A 132 -6.39 3.81 -12.67
N TYR A 133 -6.33 4.83 -13.52
CA TYR A 133 -7.48 5.62 -13.96
C TYR A 133 -7.94 5.22 -15.37
N TYR A 134 -7.03 4.67 -16.15
CA TYR A 134 -7.26 4.03 -17.43
C TYR A 134 -6.62 2.65 -17.43
N LEU A 135 -7.36 1.65 -17.89
CA LEU A 135 -6.85 0.29 -17.91
C LEU A 135 -5.82 0.11 -19.02
N ASN A 136 -4.63 -0.33 -18.66
CA ASN A 136 -3.64 -0.83 -19.58
C ASN A 136 -3.25 -2.25 -19.19
N GLU A 137 -3.59 -3.22 -20.02
CA GLU A 137 -3.39 -4.65 -19.71
C GLU A 137 -1.91 -5.05 -19.66
N GLU A 138 -1.03 -4.38 -20.43
CA GLU A 138 0.41 -4.64 -20.38
C GLU A 138 1.00 -4.18 -19.05
N ASP A 139 0.58 -3.00 -18.56
CA ASP A 139 1.03 -2.45 -17.27
C ASP A 139 0.49 -3.31 -16.11
N ALA A 140 -0.77 -3.74 -16.21
CA ALA A 140 -1.37 -4.66 -15.25
C ALA A 140 -0.62 -6.00 -15.22
N LYS A 141 -0.34 -6.58 -16.37
CA LYS A 141 0.43 -7.83 -16.50
C LYS A 141 1.83 -7.68 -15.93
N HIS A 142 2.55 -6.60 -16.27
CA HIS A 142 3.90 -6.33 -15.75
C HIS A 142 3.90 -6.26 -14.23
N PHE A 143 3.00 -5.46 -13.65
CA PHE A 143 2.90 -5.28 -12.20
C PHE A 143 2.61 -6.60 -11.47
N HIS A 144 1.60 -7.32 -11.93
CA HIS A 144 1.20 -8.60 -11.34
C HIS A 144 2.25 -9.69 -11.54
N GLN A 145 2.93 -9.73 -12.70
CA GLN A 145 4.00 -10.71 -12.96
C GLN A 145 5.18 -10.49 -12.03
N THR A 146 5.59 -9.24 -11.82
CA THR A 146 6.68 -8.91 -10.88
C THR A 146 6.40 -9.47 -9.47
N TYR A 147 5.18 -9.29 -8.95
CA TYR A 147 4.83 -9.84 -7.63
C TYR A 147 4.57 -11.35 -7.64
N LYS A 148 4.09 -11.89 -8.77
CA LYS A 148 4.00 -13.34 -8.93
C LYS A 148 5.37 -14.00 -8.87
N ASP A 149 6.35 -13.46 -9.56
CA ASP A 149 7.72 -13.99 -9.56
C ASP A 149 8.32 -13.97 -8.14
N VAL A 150 8.08 -12.92 -7.37
CA VAL A 150 8.47 -12.89 -5.95
C VAL A 150 7.75 -13.97 -5.15
N CYS A 151 6.44 -14.10 -5.28
CA CYS A 151 5.67 -15.11 -4.56
C CYS A 151 6.12 -16.53 -4.89
N ASP A 152 6.26 -16.84 -6.18
CA ASP A 152 6.65 -18.17 -6.68
C ASP A 152 8.04 -18.60 -6.19
N HIS A 153 8.95 -17.65 -5.92
CA HIS A 153 10.26 -17.95 -5.33
C HIS A 153 10.15 -18.50 -3.90
N PHE A 154 9.10 -18.15 -3.16
CA PHE A 154 8.87 -18.61 -1.79
C PHE A 154 7.88 -19.78 -1.73
N ASP A 155 6.72 -19.63 -2.39
CA ASP A 155 5.69 -20.64 -2.49
C ASP A 155 4.80 -20.35 -3.72
N PRO A 156 4.66 -21.31 -4.68
CA PRO A 156 3.82 -21.14 -5.86
C PRO A 156 2.35 -20.82 -5.58
N ALA A 157 1.83 -21.16 -4.39
CA ALA A 157 0.46 -20.84 -3.98
C ALA A 157 0.29 -19.40 -3.45
N PHE A 158 1.38 -18.70 -3.12
CA PHE A 158 1.28 -17.40 -2.45
C PHE A 158 0.64 -16.34 -3.33
N TYR A 159 1.01 -16.28 -4.61
CA TYR A 159 0.45 -15.26 -5.49
C TYR A 159 -1.06 -15.35 -5.59
N SER A 160 -1.61 -16.52 -5.91
CA SER A 160 -3.08 -16.69 -6.02
C SER A 160 -3.78 -16.36 -4.71
N ARG A 161 -3.25 -16.86 -3.58
CA ARG A 161 -3.80 -16.61 -2.25
C ARG A 161 -3.78 -15.13 -1.89
N PHE A 162 -2.64 -14.45 -2.07
CA PHE A 162 -2.50 -13.05 -1.67
C PHE A 162 -3.16 -12.07 -2.64
N LYS A 163 -3.29 -12.46 -3.92
CA LYS A 163 -4.10 -11.72 -4.88
C LYS A 163 -5.58 -11.77 -4.51
N GLU A 164 -6.11 -12.94 -4.18
CA GLU A 164 -7.50 -13.08 -3.73
C GLU A 164 -7.78 -12.25 -2.48
N VAL A 165 -6.88 -12.30 -1.50
CA VAL A 165 -6.97 -11.45 -0.29
C VAL A 165 -6.96 -9.97 -0.64
N CYS A 166 -6.10 -9.54 -1.57
CA CYS A 166 -6.03 -8.16 -2.07
C CYS A 166 -7.35 -7.73 -2.72
N ASP A 167 -7.87 -8.53 -3.66
CA ASP A 167 -9.12 -8.26 -4.38
C ASP A 167 -10.33 -8.16 -3.45
N ASN A 168 -10.32 -8.91 -2.35
CA ASN A 168 -11.41 -8.93 -1.36
C ASN A 168 -11.24 -7.85 -0.27
N TYR A 169 -10.03 -7.33 -0.06
CA TYR A 169 -9.78 -6.27 0.92
C TYR A 169 -10.09 -4.88 0.38
N PHE A 170 -9.60 -4.54 -0.82
CA PHE A 170 -9.69 -3.18 -1.36
C PHE A 170 -11.02 -2.93 -2.10
N VAL A 171 -12.14 -3.11 -1.40
CA VAL A 171 -13.51 -3.08 -1.93
C VAL A 171 -14.34 -1.97 -1.31
N ASN A 172 -14.95 -1.13 -2.14
CA ASN A 172 -16.01 -0.20 -1.76
C ASN A 172 -17.35 -0.96 -1.71
N THR A 173 -17.68 -1.56 -0.57
CA THR A 173 -18.88 -2.40 -0.43
C THR A 173 -20.16 -1.62 -0.68
N HIS A 174 -20.19 -0.33 -0.35
CA HIS A 174 -21.32 0.58 -0.60
C HIS A 174 -21.45 1.01 -2.08
N ARG A 175 -20.50 0.60 -2.96
CA ARG A 175 -20.50 0.84 -4.41
C ARG A 175 -20.66 -0.46 -5.21
N GLY A 176 -21.53 -1.36 -4.78
CA GLY A 176 -21.74 -2.62 -5.49
C GLY A 176 -20.51 -3.52 -5.52
N ASN A 177 -19.65 -3.45 -4.50
CA ASN A 177 -18.38 -4.16 -4.40
C ASN A 177 -17.33 -3.75 -5.46
N GLU A 178 -17.36 -2.50 -5.91
CA GLU A 178 -16.33 -1.93 -6.77
C GLU A 178 -14.98 -1.92 -6.04
N ARG A 179 -13.94 -2.53 -6.62
CA ARG A 179 -12.57 -2.47 -6.12
C ARG A 179 -12.00 -1.08 -6.40
N ARG A 180 -11.15 -0.60 -5.51
CA ARG A 180 -10.50 0.71 -5.70
C ARG A 180 -9.51 0.71 -6.86
N GLY A 181 -8.98 -0.45 -7.27
CA GLY A 181 -8.03 -0.63 -8.36
C GLY A 181 -8.06 -2.03 -8.95
N ILE A 182 -6.97 -2.44 -9.58
CA ILE A 182 -6.82 -3.74 -10.24
C ILE A 182 -6.11 -4.79 -9.37
N GLY A 183 -5.91 -4.48 -8.08
CA GLY A 183 -5.28 -5.36 -7.11
C GLY A 183 -3.75 -5.39 -7.20
N GLY A 184 -3.22 -6.47 -6.74
CA GLY A 184 -1.82 -6.78 -6.54
C GLY A 184 -1.71 -7.96 -5.58
N ILE A 185 -0.94 -7.81 -4.50
CA ILE A 185 -0.88 -8.78 -3.40
C ILE A 185 -1.19 -8.10 -2.07
N PHE A 186 -1.87 -8.80 -1.18
CA PHE A 186 -2.08 -8.38 0.20
C PHE A 186 -2.07 -9.59 1.14
N TYR A 187 -1.27 -9.51 2.20
CA TYR A 187 -1.17 -10.52 3.24
C TYR A 187 -1.12 -9.87 4.61
N ASP A 188 -1.70 -10.53 5.59
CA ASP A 188 -1.75 -10.03 6.97
C ASP A 188 -1.64 -11.20 7.95
N HIS A 189 -1.18 -10.91 9.17
CA HIS A 189 -1.07 -11.87 10.25
C HIS A 189 -0.31 -13.15 9.88
N GLN A 190 0.71 -13.04 9.02
CA GLN A 190 1.57 -14.17 8.69
C GLN A 190 2.50 -14.45 9.88
N ARG A 191 2.22 -15.55 10.56
CA ARG A 191 2.94 -16.02 11.74
C ARG A 191 3.90 -17.15 11.38
N PRO A 192 5.03 -17.27 12.10
CA PRO A 192 5.84 -18.48 12.02
C PRO A 192 5.02 -19.74 12.34
N ASP A 193 5.24 -20.79 11.57
CA ASP A 193 4.64 -22.12 11.72
C ASP A 193 5.70 -23.21 11.49
N GLU A 194 5.28 -24.48 11.39
CA GLU A 194 6.17 -25.61 11.19
C GLU A 194 6.93 -25.56 9.84
N ASN A 195 6.36 -24.90 8.82
CA ASN A 195 6.91 -24.84 7.47
C ASN A 195 7.64 -23.51 7.20
N HIS A 196 7.24 -22.43 7.88
CA HIS A 196 7.69 -21.07 7.61
C HIS A 196 8.11 -20.41 8.92
N ASP A 197 9.41 -20.34 9.16
CA ASP A 197 9.94 -19.69 10.35
C ASP A 197 9.86 -18.14 10.25
N VAL A 198 10.32 -17.47 11.28
CA VAL A 198 10.34 -16.01 11.34
C VAL A 198 11.23 -15.38 10.25
N ASN A 199 12.33 -16.04 9.89
CA ASN A 199 13.24 -15.55 8.85
C ASN A 199 12.64 -15.71 7.46
N PHE A 200 11.84 -16.75 7.24
CA PHE A 200 11.09 -16.94 6.01
C PHE A 200 10.14 -15.75 5.77
N TRP A 201 9.29 -15.41 6.72
CA TRP A 201 8.35 -14.29 6.57
C TRP A 201 9.04 -12.93 6.48
N MET A 202 10.13 -12.74 7.22
CA MET A 202 10.96 -11.54 7.09
C MET A 202 11.58 -11.44 5.69
N SER A 203 12.08 -12.55 5.15
CA SER A 203 12.69 -12.60 3.81
C SER A 203 11.66 -12.36 2.72
N PHE A 204 10.46 -12.97 2.84
CA PHE A 204 9.33 -12.73 1.94
C PHE A 204 8.92 -11.25 1.93
N GLY A 205 8.72 -10.64 3.09
CA GLY A 205 8.39 -9.22 3.19
C GLY A 205 9.47 -8.31 2.59
N LYS A 206 10.75 -8.63 2.81
CA LYS A 206 11.87 -7.91 2.18
C LYS A 206 11.88 -8.08 0.66
N ALA A 207 11.63 -9.26 0.16
CA ALA A 207 11.57 -9.51 -1.29
C ALA A 207 10.42 -8.73 -1.94
N CYS A 208 9.23 -8.72 -1.34
CA CYS A 208 8.10 -7.92 -1.80
C CYS A 208 8.42 -6.41 -1.83
N GLY A 209 9.05 -5.88 -0.77
CA GLY A 209 9.43 -4.47 -0.74
C GLY A 209 10.51 -4.12 -1.76
N ASN A 210 11.49 -5.00 -1.97
CA ASN A 210 12.55 -4.80 -2.97
C ASN A 210 12.01 -4.76 -4.41
N ALA A 211 10.95 -5.51 -4.70
CA ALA A 211 10.33 -5.55 -6.01
C ALA A 211 9.52 -4.28 -6.36
N PHE A 212 9.26 -3.38 -5.41
CA PHE A 212 8.41 -2.20 -5.61
C PHE A 212 8.88 -1.33 -6.78
N THR A 213 10.16 -1.00 -6.83
CA THR A 213 10.71 -0.14 -7.89
C THR A 213 10.63 -0.80 -9.25
N ASP A 214 10.89 -2.09 -9.34
CA ASP A 214 10.83 -2.86 -10.58
C ASP A 214 9.38 -3.03 -11.08
N ALA A 215 8.42 -3.12 -10.17
CA ALA A 215 7.00 -3.20 -10.49
C ALA A 215 6.42 -1.86 -10.98
N TYR A 216 6.81 -0.72 -10.37
CA TYR A 216 6.14 0.55 -10.59
C TYR A 216 6.88 1.52 -11.51
N ILE A 217 8.21 1.68 -11.37
CA ILE A 217 8.96 2.69 -12.15
C ILE A 217 8.87 2.48 -13.66
N PRO A 218 8.95 1.26 -14.22
CA PRO A 218 8.78 1.05 -15.66
C PRO A 218 7.43 1.54 -16.20
N ILE A 219 6.36 1.37 -15.42
CA ILE A 219 5.02 1.87 -15.77
C ILE A 219 5.03 3.41 -15.81
N VAL A 220 5.61 4.04 -14.78
CA VAL A 220 5.75 5.51 -14.71
C VAL A 220 6.51 6.02 -15.92
N GLU A 221 7.68 5.47 -16.22
CA GLU A 221 8.53 5.89 -17.34
C GLU A 221 7.81 5.77 -18.69
N LYS A 222 7.04 4.70 -18.88
CA LYS A 222 6.27 4.46 -20.10
C LYS A 222 5.10 5.43 -20.26
N ARG A 223 4.45 5.84 -19.15
CA ARG A 223 3.17 6.58 -19.18
C ARG A 223 3.28 8.07 -18.86
N LYS A 224 4.31 8.54 -18.18
CA LYS A 224 4.41 9.92 -17.66
C LYS A 224 4.34 11.02 -18.73
N ARG A 225 4.61 10.69 -20.01
CA ARG A 225 4.56 11.63 -21.14
C ARG A 225 3.35 11.40 -22.05
N THR A 226 2.43 10.52 -21.70
CA THR A 226 1.22 10.29 -22.51
C THR A 226 0.40 11.58 -22.55
N PRO A 227 0.06 12.12 -23.74
CA PRO A 227 -0.82 13.27 -23.84
C PRO A 227 -2.20 13.00 -23.21
N TYR A 228 -2.77 13.98 -22.55
CA TYR A 228 -4.10 13.87 -21.95
C TYR A 228 -4.88 15.17 -22.03
N THR A 229 -6.20 15.08 -21.94
CA THR A 229 -7.15 16.18 -22.01
C THR A 229 -7.69 16.54 -20.62
N SER A 230 -8.51 17.61 -20.56
CA SER A 230 -9.27 17.98 -19.36
C SER A 230 -10.27 16.89 -18.95
N GLU A 231 -10.85 16.16 -19.90
CA GLU A 231 -11.79 15.06 -19.65
C GLU A 231 -11.06 13.88 -18.97
N ASN A 232 -9.84 13.56 -19.40
CA ASN A 232 -9.03 12.54 -18.74
C ASN A 232 -8.70 12.94 -17.29
N LYS A 233 -8.40 14.23 -17.04
CA LYS A 233 -8.14 14.75 -15.69
C LYS A 233 -9.39 14.71 -14.84
N HIS A 234 -10.54 15.08 -15.40
CA HIS A 234 -11.84 15.01 -14.75
C HIS A 234 -12.16 13.58 -14.29
N TRP A 235 -11.99 12.59 -15.16
CA TRP A 235 -12.16 11.19 -14.81
C TRP A 235 -11.19 10.75 -13.69
N GLN A 236 -9.91 11.14 -13.78
CA GLN A 236 -8.94 10.87 -12.73
C GLN A 236 -9.44 11.36 -11.36
N GLU A 237 -10.00 12.57 -11.28
CA GLU A 237 -10.50 13.14 -10.03
C GLU A 237 -11.73 12.38 -9.51
N ILE A 238 -12.62 11.89 -10.37
CA ILE A 238 -13.74 11.02 -9.99
C ILE A 238 -13.22 9.71 -9.41
N ARG A 239 -12.26 9.06 -10.07
CA ARG A 239 -11.65 7.82 -9.56
C ARG A 239 -10.91 8.02 -8.24
N ARG A 240 -10.25 9.15 -8.07
CA ARG A 240 -9.66 9.56 -6.78
C ARG A 240 -10.72 9.70 -5.68
N GLY A 241 -11.94 10.12 -6.01
CA GLY A 241 -13.06 10.10 -5.08
C GLY A 241 -13.33 8.68 -4.56
N ARG A 242 -13.34 7.65 -5.44
CA ARG A 242 -13.51 6.23 -5.03
C ARG A 242 -12.35 5.75 -4.15
N TYR A 243 -11.12 6.19 -4.43
CA TYR A 243 -9.96 5.92 -3.60
C TYR A 243 -10.12 6.51 -2.19
N VAL A 244 -10.57 7.76 -2.08
CA VAL A 244 -10.82 8.43 -0.80
C VAL A 244 -11.96 7.76 -0.03
N GLU A 245 -13.05 7.37 -0.68
CA GLU A 245 -14.14 6.61 -0.06
C GLU A 245 -13.62 5.34 0.61
N PHE A 246 -12.80 4.54 -0.10
CA PHE A 246 -12.22 3.35 0.49
C PHE A 246 -11.36 3.68 1.71
N ASN A 247 -10.42 4.61 1.56
CA ASN A 247 -9.46 4.91 2.62
C ASN A 247 -10.12 5.45 3.89
N LEU A 248 -11.14 6.30 3.77
CA LEU A 248 -11.80 6.89 4.94
C LEU A 248 -12.88 6.00 5.56
N VAL A 249 -13.54 5.16 4.76
CA VAL A 249 -14.71 4.37 5.21
C VAL A 249 -14.37 2.91 5.49
N HIS A 250 -13.44 2.32 4.73
CA HIS A 250 -13.20 0.88 4.76
C HIS A 250 -11.78 0.49 5.17
N ASP A 251 -10.77 1.36 4.97
CA ASP A 251 -9.39 0.98 5.28
C ASP A 251 -9.18 0.84 6.80
N ARG A 252 -8.93 -0.41 7.22
CA ARG A 252 -8.74 -0.74 8.64
C ARG A 252 -7.56 0.02 9.25
N GLY A 253 -6.48 0.23 8.47
CA GLY A 253 -5.30 0.96 8.93
C GLY A 253 -5.59 2.43 9.20
N THR A 254 -6.26 3.12 8.27
CA THR A 254 -6.71 4.51 8.41
C THR A 254 -7.66 4.67 9.60
N ILE A 255 -8.69 3.83 9.67
CA ILE A 255 -9.70 3.87 10.76
C ILE A 255 -9.03 3.63 12.12
N PHE A 256 -8.16 2.62 12.21
CA PHE A 256 -7.41 2.34 13.44
C PHE A 256 -6.53 3.53 13.84
N GLY A 257 -5.73 4.05 12.90
CA GLY A 257 -4.85 5.18 13.17
C GLY A 257 -5.58 6.42 13.67
N LEU A 258 -6.73 6.76 13.04
CA LEU A 258 -7.55 7.90 13.48
C LEU A 258 -8.19 7.68 14.86
N LYS A 259 -8.63 6.44 15.17
CA LYS A 259 -9.23 6.10 16.47
C LYS A 259 -8.24 6.00 17.62
N THR A 260 -6.97 5.75 17.34
CA THR A 260 -5.91 5.55 18.35
C THR A 260 -4.97 6.75 18.47
N ASN A 261 -5.42 7.93 18.08
CA ASN A 261 -4.62 9.16 18.09
C ASN A 261 -3.29 9.05 17.32
N GLY A 262 -3.30 8.27 16.22
CA GLY A 262 -2.20 8.24 15.28
C GLY A 262 -1.93 9.63 14.67
N ARG A 263 -0.72 9.85 14.17
CA ARG A 263 -0.37 11.13 13.57
C ARG A 263 -1.20 11.39 12.30
N ILE A 264 -2.16 12.31 12.40
CA ILE A 264 -3.16 12.60 11.36
C ILE A 264 -2.49 12.95 10.03
N GLU A 265 -1.46 13.80 10.04
CA GLU A 265 -0.75 14.22 8.83
C GLU A 265 -0.09 13.03 8.10
N SER A 266 0.47 12.07 8.84
CA SER A 266 1.07 10.86 8.27
C SER A 266 0.03 9.85 7.75
N ILE A 267 -1.20 9.90 8.26
CA ILE A 267 -2.32 9.08 7.81
C ILE A 267 -2.95 9.69 6.56
N LEU A 268 -3.37 10.97 6.64
CA LEU A 268 -4.10 11.64 5.58
C LEU A 268 -3.23 12.10 4.40
N MET A 269 -1.89 12.03 4.53
CA MET A 269 -1.02 12.22 3.38
C MET A 269 -1.27 11.21 2.26
N SER A 270 -1.85 10.04 2.57
CA SER A 270 -2.24 9.01 1.61
C SER A 270 -3.34 9.44 0.64
N LEU A 271 -4.05 10.52 0.95
CA LEU A 271 -5.14 11.01 0.10
C LEU A 271 -4.62 11.90 -1.04
N PRO A 272 -5.24 11.84 -2.22
CA PRO A 272 -4.89 12.71 -3.35
C PRO A 272 -5.17 14.20 -3.01
N PRO A 273 -4.48 15.15 -3.69
CA PRO A 273 -4.67 16.58 -3.41
C PRO A 273 -6.02 17.10 -3.91
N THR A 274 -6.58 16.50 -4.96
CA THR A 274 -7.86 16.87 -5.57
C THR A 274 -8.69 15.63 -5.86
N VAL A 275 -9.98 15.74 -5.61
CA VAL A 275 -11.00 14.70 -5.86
C VAL A 275 -12.27 15.34 -6.39
N ARG A 276 -13.11 14.52 -7.01
CA ARG A 276 -14.42 14.95 -7.47
C ARG A 276 -15.50 13.94 -7.06
N PHE A 277 -16.56 14.46 -6.48
CA PHE A 277 -17.75 13.69 -6.13
C PHE A 277 -18.93 14.24 -6.93
N GLU A 278 -19.22 13.63 -8.08
CA GLU A 278 -20.36 13.98 -8.89
C GLU A 278 -21.54 13.06 -8.59
N TYR A 279 -22.74 13.68 -8.55
CA TYR A 279 -23.96 12.93 -8.28
C TYR A 279 -24.27 11.98 -9.44
N ASN A 280 -24.38 10.70 -9.15
CA ASN A 280 -24.76 9.63 -10.09
C ASN A 280 -23.93 9.59 -11.38
N TYR A 281 -22.64 9.94 -11.31
CA TYR A 281 -21.76 9.85 -12.47
C TYR A 281 -21.64 8.40 -12.95
N GLN A 282 -21.85 8.21 -14.24
CA GLN A 282 -21.64 6.94 -14.95
C GLN A 282 -20.78 7.21 -16.19
N PRO A 283 -19.75 6.43 -16.46
CA PRO A 283 -19.01 6.54 -17.73
C PRO A 283 -19.87 6.08 -18.90
N GLU A 284 -19.59 6.57 -20.10
CA GLU A 284 -20.22 6.11 -21.32
C GLU A 284 -19.98 4.61 -21.53
N PRO A 285 -20.99 3.81 -21.84
CA PRO A 285 -20.83 2.38 -22.07
C PRO A 285 -19.76 2.07 -23.12
N ASN A 286 -18.89 1.11 -22.83
CA ASN A 286 -17.76 0.67 -23.66
C ASN A 286 -16.64 1.71 -23.85
N SER A 287 -16.69 2.85 -23.15
CA SER A 287 -15.56 3.80 -23.12
C SER A 287 -14.35 3.20 -22.39
N GLU A 288 -13.19 3.86 -22.46
CA GLU A 288 -12.00 3.45 -21.73
C GLU A 288 -12.21 3.58 -20.21
N GLU A 289 -13.03 4.54 -19.77
CA GLU A 289 -13.48 4.74 -18.40
C GLU A 289 -14.35 3.55 -17.93
N ASP A 290 -15.30 3.11 -18.74
CA ASP A 290 -16.15 1.95 -18.46
C ASP A 290 -15.33 0.65 -18.42
N LYS A 291 -14.37 0.47 -19.33
CA LYS A 291 -13.47 -0.70 -19.30
C LYS A 291 -12.72 -0.83 -17.98
N LEU A 292 -12.23 0.29 -17.44
CA LEU A 292 -11.63 0.29 -16.11
C LEU A 292 -12.66 -0.05 -15.02
N LEU A 293 -13.86 0.56 -15.07
CA LEU A 293 -14.92 0.28 -14.09
C LEU A 293 -15.29 -1.19 -14.08
N GLN A 294 -15.45 -1.81 -15.26
CA GLN A 294 -15.71 -3.25 -15.38
C GLN A 294 -14.59 -4.10 -14.79
N ALA A 295 -13.33 -3.73 -14.98
CA ALA A 295 -12.19 -4.42 -14.36
C ALA A 295 -12.16 -4.28 -12.82
N CYS A 296 -12.65 -3.16 -12.28
CA CYS A 296 -12.81 -2.95 -10.83
C CYS A 296 -14.00 -3.72 -10.26
N LEU A 297 -15.08 -3.90 -11.02
CA LEU A 297 -16.24 -4.70 -10.62
C LEU A 297 -15.97 -6.20 -10.72
N HIS A 298 -15.22 -6.62 -11.74
CA HIS A 298 -14.94 -8.00 -12.09
C HIS A 298 -13.43 -8.26 -12.12
N PRO A 299 -12.80 -8.59 -10.98
CA PRO A 299 -11.34 -8.83 -10.92
C PRO A 299 -10.89 -9.90 -11.90
N LYS A 300 -9.79 -9.64 -12.59
CA LYS A 300 -9.21 -10.54 -13.59
C LYS A 300 -7.91 -11.15 -13.06
N ASN A 301 -7.57 -12.32 -13.61
CA ASN A 301 -6.21 -12.85 -13.53
C ASN A 301 -5.38 -12.22 -14.65
N TRP A 302 -4.45 -11.33 -14.27
CA TRP A 302 -3.59 -10.60 -15.21
C TRP A 302 -2.41 -11.44 -15.72
N VAL A 303 -2.09 -12.52 -15.00
CA VAL A 303 -1.00 -13.45 -15.30
C VAL A 303 -1.51 -14.88 -15.18
N GLN A 304 -0.81 -15.82 -15.86
CA GLN A 304 -1.15 -17.25 -15.72
C GLN A 304 -0.89 -17.69 -14.29
N LEU A 305 -1.88 -18.34 -13.68
CA LEU A 305 -1.73 -18.98 -12.39
C LEU A 305 -1.05 -20.34 -12.59
N ASN A 306 -0.20 -20.71 -11.65
CA ASN A 306 0.34 -22.07 -11.61
C ASN A 306 -0.81 -23.03 -11.28
N SER A 307 -1.01 -24.04 -12.13
CA SER A 307 -2.03 -25.08 -11.96
C SER A 307 -1.61 -26.09 -10.88
#